data_4281dac0820877e4a17bc8b827748590
#
_entry.id   4281dac0820877e4a17bc8b827748590
#
_cell.length_a   1.000
_cell.length_b   1.000
_cell.length_c   1.000
_cell.angle_alpha   90.00
_cell.angle_beta   90.00
_cell.angle_gamma   90.00
#
_symmetry.space_group_name_H-M   'P 1'
#
loop_
_entity.id
_entity.type
_entity.pdbx_description
1 polymer ?
#
loop_
_entity_poly.entity_id
_entity_poly.type
_entity_poly.pdbx_seq_one_letter_code
_entity_poly.pdbx_strand_id
1 'polypeptide(L)'
;HAGTRAVPWDSIGTVERIGGAAEEYIDSVISKIDADSIRGAGLKVVLDCANGCSCATSPLLLERLGVTTVVLNGEPDMRHPGHLSEPTAENLGELIEIVKETGADLGIAHDGDADRCVFVTSDGGYVPGDVALALLARYLLGKRNGGKVVVTVATSMIVEDTAKASGGETVYTAVGSPIVAREMASDGAVFGGEENGGLIFADHQFCRDGAMGAAVMLECLVKKGGIGKQMDSLPSYRTIKKAVKCPEELKNRVTELIASEHPDDRMDTTDGLKFLYDDGW
;
A
#
# COMPACT_ATOMS: atom_id res chain seq x y z
N HIS A 1 -21.17 18.65 -15.24
CA HIS A 1 -20.57 19.75 -14.46
C HIS A 1 -21.72 20.58 -13.87
N ALA A 2 -21.97 20.44 -12.56
CA ALA A 2 -22.79 21.40 -11.82
C ALA A 2 -22.05 22.75 -11.91
N GLY A 3 -22.68 23.79 -12.46
CA GLY A 3 -22.05 25.07 -12.70
C GLY A 3 -21.45 25.64 -11.42
N THR A 4 -20.21 26.09 -11.52
CA THR A 4 -19.50 26.77 -10.43
C THR A 4 -20.31 28.00 -10.03
N ARG A 5 -20.77 28.03 -8.80
CA ARG A 5 -21.53 29.17 -8.27
C ARG A 5 -20.52 30.22 -7.82
N ALA A 6 -20.28 31.21 -8.66
CA ALA A 6 -19.46 32.36 -8.27
C ALA A 6 -20.19 33.20 -7.24
N VAL A 7 -19.50 33.59 -6.20
CA VAL A 7 -20.00 34.55 -5.20
C VAL A 7 -19.47 35.95 -5.51
N PRO A 8 -20.15 37.03 -5.11
CA PRO A 8 -19.64 38.38 -5.18
C PRO A 8 -18.29 38.50 -4.45
N TRP A 9 -17.43 39.42 -4.86
CA TRP A 9 -16.08 39.59 -4.31
C TRP A 9 -16.07 39.92 -2.81
N ASP A 10 -17.13 40.56 -2.31
CA ASP A 10 -17.34 40.91 -0.90
C ASP A 10 -17.91 39.74 -0.04
N SER A 11 -18.25 38.64 -0.70
CA SER A 11 -18.78 37.43 -0.08
C SER A 11 -17.79 36.24 -0.21
N ILE A 12 -16.52 36.50 -0.53
CA ILE A 12 -15.46 35.51 -0.56
C ILE A 12 -15.18 35.06 0.88
N GLY A 13 -15.13 33.74 1.09
CA GLY A 13 -14.79 33.18 2.40
C GLY A 13 -13.37 33.48 2.87
N THR A 14 -13.09 33.21 4.11
CA THR A 14 -11.77 33.36 4.72
C THR A 14 -10.97 32.05 4.65
N VAL A 15 -9.65 32.19 4.65
CA VAL A 15 -8.71 31.07 4.79
C VAL A 15 -8.12 31.13 6.19
N GLU A 16 -8.36 30.08 6.98
CA GLU A 16 -7.79 29.95 8.31
C GLU A 16 -6.74 28.82 8.30
N ARG A 17 -5.65 29.03 9.04
CA ARG A 17 -4.65 27.99 9.28
C ARG A 17 -5.03 27.21 10.53
N ILE A 18 -5.20 25.90 10.38
CA ILE A 18 -5.41 24.97 11.50
C ILE A 18 -4.07 24.32 11.80
N GLY A 19 -3.58 24.46 13.05
CA GLY A 19 -2.41 23.73 13.54
C GLY A 19 -2.79 22.41 14.17
N GLY A 20 -1.81 21.50 14.34
CA GLY A 20 -2.00 20.24 15.08
C GLY A 20 -2.60 19.09 14.27
N ALA A 21 -2.91 19.27 12.98
CA ALA A 21 -3.54 18.23 12.17
C ALA A 21 -2.64 17.00 11.97
N ALA A 22 -1.32 17.20 11.84
CA ALA A 22 -0.38 16.09 11.72
C ALA A 22 -0.31 15.27 13.02
N GLU A 23 -0.27 15.93 14.15
CA GLU A 23 -0.23 15.32 15.48
C GLU A 23 -1.51 14.52 15.75
N GLU A 24 -2.68 15.08 15.44
CA GLU A 24 -3.98 14.40 15.59
C GLU A 24 -4.06 13.15 14.70
N TYR A 25 -3.62 13.26 13.45
CA TYR A 25 -3.54 12.14 12.55
C TYR A 25 -2.63 11.02 13.08
N ILE A 26 -1.42 11.38 13.55
CA ILE A 26 -0.47 10.43 14.11
C ILE A 26 -1.03 9.76 15.38
N ASP A 27 -1.69 10.51 16.25
CA ASP A 27 -2.36 9.96 17.42
C ASP A 27 -3.44 8.94 17.02
N SER A 28 -4.19 9.22 15.95
CA SER A 28 -5.14 8.27 15.39
C SER A 28 -4.47 6.99 14.92
N VAL A 29 -3.38 7.07 14.13
CA VAL A 29 -2.60 5.90 13.68
C VAL A 29 -2.09 5.08 14.86
N ILE A 30 -1.45 5.73 15.83
CA ILE A 30 -0.89 5.09 17.03
C ILE A 30 -1.97 4.35 17.83
N SER A 31 -3.18 4.89 17.89
CA SER A 31 -4.31 4.26 18.59
C SER A 31 -4.78 2.93 18.00
N LYS A 32 -4.38 2.59 16.76
CA LYS A 32 -4.82 1.38 16.04
C LYS A 32 -3.84 0.21 16.13
N ILE A 33 -2.66 0.43 16.67
CA ILE A 33 -1.56 -0.54 16.74
C ILE A 33 -1.12 -0.80 18.18
N ASP A 34 -0.38 -1.87 18.41
CA ASP A 34 0.32 -2.12 19.69
C ASP A 34 1.64 -1.31 19.71
N ALA A 35 1.50 0.00 19.94
CA ALA A 35 2.62 0.93 19.95
C ALA A 35 3.67 0.59 21.02
N ASP A 36 3.26 0.05 22.17
CA ASP A 36 4.17 -0.29 23.25
C ASP A 36 5.09 -1.45 22.87
N SER A 37 4.59 -2.41 22.11
CA SER A 37 5.43 -3.49 21.60
C SER A 37 6.48 -2.98 20.59
N ILE A 38 6.14 -1.99 19.77
CA ILE A 38 7.09 -1.38 18.82
C ILE A 38 8.14 -0.58 19.60
N ARG A 39 7.73 0.25 20.57
CA ARG A 39 8.66 1.02 21.43
C ARG A 39 9.64 0.14 22.18
N GLY A 40 9.19 -1.02 22.63
CA GLY A 40 10.03 -1.97 23.36
C GLY A 40 11.00 -2.78 22.50
N ALA A 41 10.84 -2.77 21.18
CA ALA A 41 11.60 -3.62 20.27
C ALA A 41 12.97 -3.05 19.85
N GLY A 42 13.20 -1.74 20.03
CA GLY A 42 14.46 -1.08 19.66
C GLY A 42 14.75 -1.09 18.16
N LEU A 43 13.71 -1.00 17.33
CA LEU A 43 13.81 -1.07 15.88
C LEU A 43 14.64 0.08 15.29
N LYS A 44 15.33 -0.22 14.20
CA LYS A 44 16.00 0.73 13.32
C LYS A 44 15.40 0.67 11.92
N VAL A 45 15.01 1.81 11.36
CA VAL A 45 14.34 1.94 10.06
C VAL A 45 15.05 2.96 9.20
N VAL A 46 15.12 2.70 7.90
CA VAL A 46 15.43 3.73 6.90
C VAL A 46 14.11 4.13 6.25
N LEU A 47 13.76 5.40 6.32
CA LEU A 47 12.54 5.97 5.78
C LEU A 47 12.85 6.89 4.60
N ASP A 48 12.27 6.61 3.45
CA ASP A 48 12.31 7.48 2.29
C ASP A 48 10.98 8.20 2.11
N CYS A 49 10.99 9.53 2.21
CA CYS A 49 9.81 10.38 2.10
C CYS A 49 9.57 10.89 0.67
N ALA A 50 10.39 10.52 -0.31
CA ALA A 50 10.29 10.97 -1.71
C ALA A 50 10.14 12.51 -1.86
N ASN A 51 10.64 13.31 -0.92
CA ASN A 51 10.42 14.76 -0.81
C ASN A 51 8.95 15.19 -0.84
N GLY A 52 8.04 14.28 -0.45
CA GLY A 52 6.60 14.40 -0.57
C GLY A 52 5.88 14.75 0.73
N CYS A 53 4.59 14.42 0.76
CA CYS A 53 3.70 14.75 1.88
C CYS A 53 4.07 14.01 3.18
N SER A 54 4.68 12.82 3.08
CA SER A 54 5.10 12.03 4.24
C SER A 54 6.17 12.72 5.11
N CYS A 55 6.92 13.71 4.57
CA CYS A 55 7.89 14.49 5.33
C CYS A 55 7.28 15.12 6.60
N ALA A 56 6.00 15.46 6.57
CA ALA A 56 5.30 16.09 7.70
C ALA A 56 4.76 15.09 8.74
N THR A 57 4.68 13.80 8.41
CA THR A 57 3.96 12.82 9.23
C THR A 57 4.80 11.62 9.61
N SER A 58 5.38 10.91 8.64
CA SER A 58 6.03 9.62 8.87
C SER A 58 7.28 9.69 9.76
N PRO A 59 8.17 10.69 9.65
CA PRO A 59 9.28 10.82 10.59
C PRO A 59 8.81 11.00 12.03
N LEU A 60 7.80 11.86 12.25
CA LEU A 60 7.24 12.10 13.57
C LEU A 60 6.50 10.87 14.13
N LEU A 61 5.81 10.11 13.27
CA LEU A 61 5.20 8.85 13.67
C LEU A 61 6.25 7.85 14.19
N LEU A 62 7.35 7.66 13.44
CA LEU A 62 8.42 6.74 13.83
C LEU A 62 9.13 7.20 15.12
N GLU A 63 9.36 8.49 15.28
CA GLU A 63 9.88 9.07 16.53
C GLU A 63 8.97 8.73 17.72
N ARG A 64 7.66 8.93 17.61
CA ARG A 64 6.69 8.64 18.66
C ARG A 64 6.55 7.14 18.97
N LEU A 65 6.88 6.30 17.99
CA LEU A 65 6.98 4.85 18.16
C LEU A 65 8.33 4.40 18.71
N GLY A 66 9.25 5.34 19.03
CA GLY A 66 10.57 5.03 19.59
C GLY A 66 11.49 4.30 18.61
N VAL A 67 11.27 4.45 17.31
CA VAL A 67 12.06 3.82 16.25
C VAL A 67 13.27 4.69 15.93
N THR A 68 14.46 4.10 15.91
CA THR A 68 15.66 4.80 15.41
C THR A 68 15.56 4.93 13.89
N THR A 69 15.46 6.15 13.38
CA THR A 69 15.15 6.39 11.97
C THR A 69 16.28 7.13 11.25
N VAL A 70 16.70 6.60 10.10
CA VAL A 70 17.47 7.33 9.09
C VAL A 70 16.49 7.81 8.03
N VAL A 71 16.38 9.13 7.84
CA VAL A 71 15.43 9.73 6.90
C VAL A 71 16.13 10.12 5.61
N LEU A 72 15.66 9.62 4.49
CA LEU A 72 16.05 9.99 3.12
C LEU A 72 14.96 10.87 2.53
N ASN A 73 15.36 11.83 1.69
CA ASN A 73 14.42 12.72 0.98
C ASN A 73 13.36 13.37 1.91
N GLY A 74 13.78 13.73 3.14
CA GLY A 74 12.90 14.18 4.24
C GLY A 74 12.49 15.65 4.17
N GLU A 75 12.99 16.42 3.20
CA GLU A 75 12.62 17.82 3.00
C GLU A 75 11.58 17.93 1.87
N PRO A 76 10.43 18.57 2.10
CA PRO A 76 9.40 18.64 1.07
C PRO A 76 9.82 19.54 -0.10
N ASP A 77 10.22 18.97 -1.21
CA ASP A 77 10.46 19.67 -2.48
C ASP A 77 10.09 18.81 -3.70
N MET A 78 8.83 18.81 -4.06
CA MET A 78 8.33 18.08 -5.23
C MET A 78 8.79 18.61 -6.58
N ARG A 79 9.49 19.75 -6.63
CA ARG A 79 10.07 20.31 -7.86
C ARG A 79 11.39 19.65 -8.21
N HIS A 80 12.11 19.20 -7.20
CA HIS A 80 13.43 18.58 -7.32
C HIS A 80 13.54 17.34 -6.40
N PRO A 81 12.71 16.32 -6.61
CA PRO A 81 12.76 15.11 -5.79
C PRO A 81 14.10 14.38 -6.02
N GLY A 82 14.59 13.69 -5.00
CA GLY A 82 15.82 12.90 -5.07
C GLY A 82 15.71 11.73 -6.06
N HIS A 83 14.50 11.23 -6.29
CA HIS A 83 14.19 10.21 -7.30
C HIS A 83 12.76 10.41 -7.82
N LEU A 84 12.36 9.62 -8.82
CA LEU A 84 10.96 9.58 -9.28
C LEU A 84 10.07 9.12 -8.14
N SER A 85 8.93 9.79 -7.93
CA SER A 85 8.05 9.58 -6.78
C SER A 85 7.38 8.22 -6.71
N GLU A 86 7.38 7.45 -7.80
CA GLU A 86 6.86 6.07 -7.80
C GLU A 86 7.83 5.15 -7.04
N PRO A 87 7.43 4.48 -5.94
CA PRO A 87 8.32 3.70 -5.11
C PRO A 87 8.57 2.29 -5.67
N THR A 88 9.11 2.21 -6.88
CA THR A 88 9.53 0.95 -7.52
C THR A 88 10.94 0.55 -7.10
N ALA A 89 11.29 -0.73 -7.28
CA ALA A 89 12.62 -1.21 -6.95
C ALA A 89 13.74 -0.44 -7.67
N GLU A 90 13.49 0.01 -8.90
CA GLU A 90 14.45 0.79 -9.71
C GLU A 90 14.71 2.19 -9.12
N ASN A 91 13.72 2.79 -8.47
CA ASN A 91 13.80 4.12 -7.89
C ASN A 91 14.34 4.12 -6.44
N LEU A 92 14.40 2.96 -5.79
CA LEU A 92 14.75 2.83 -4.38
C LEU A 92 16.19 2.31 -4.15
N GLY A 93 17.09 2.48 -5.11
CA GLY A 93 18.47 2.01 -5.00
C GLY A 93 19.19 2.54 -3.76
N GLU A 94 19.06 3.84 -3.46
CA GLU A 94 19.65 4.47 -2.27
C GLU A 94 19.06 3.90 -0.97
N LEU A 95 17.75 3.76 -0.88
CA LEU A 95 17.09 3.15 0.28
C LEU A 95 17.62 1.74 0.54
N ILE A 96 17.72 0.91 -0.51
CA ILE A 96 18.22 -0.48 -0.43
C ILE A 96 19.66 -0.52 0.08
N GLU A 97 20.52 0.38 -0.41
CA GLU A 97 21.92 0.48 -0.01
C GLU A 97 22.05 0.90 1.46
N ILE A 98 21.37 1.96 1.87
CA ILE A 98 21.43 2.49 3.23
C ILE A 98 20.81 1.50 4.27
N VAL A 99 19.79 0.75 3.90
CA VAL A 99 19.26 -0.34 4.77
C VAL A 99 20.36 -1.34 5.10
N LYS A 100 21.11 -1.80 4.09
CA LYS A 100 22.21 -2.75 4.27
C LYS A 100 23.37 -2.16 5.07
N GLU A 101 23.81 -0.96 4.71
CA GLU A 101 24.95 -0.30 5.36
C GLU A 101 24.70 -0.01 6.83
N THR A 102 23.47 0.38 7.15
CA THR A 102 23.10 0.75 8.53
C THR A 102 22.68 -0.45 9.37
N GLY A 103 22.44 -1.62 8.76
CA GLY A 103 21.88 -2.79 9.44
C GLY A 103 20.47 -2.51 9.95
N ALA A 104 19.65 -1.74 9.23
CA ALA A 104 18.28 -1.45 9.61
C ALA A 104 17.40 -2.72 9.53
N ASP A 105 16.41 -2.80 10.40
CA ASP A 105 15.45 -3.92 10.43
C ASP A 105 14.47 -3.88 9.26
N LEU A 106 14.19 -2.67 8.74
CA LEU A 106 13.26 -2.44 7.64
C LEU A 106 13.59 -1.12 6.92
N GLY A 107 13.45 -1.11 5.60
CA GLY A 107 13.31 0.09 4.79
C GLY A 107 11.83 0.36 4.50
N ILE A 108 11.43 1.62 4.54
CA ILE A 108 10.07 2.09 4.23
C ILE A 108 10.20 3.22 3.22
N ALA A 109 9.44 3.17 2.12
CA ALA A 109 9.36 4.27 1.17
C ALA A 109 7.90 4.65 0.88
N HIS A 110 7.67 5.95 0.79
CA HIS A 110 6.40 6.52 0.36
C HIS A 110 6.49 7.03 -1.08
N ASP A 111 5.33 7.27 -1.68
CA ASP A 111 5.22 8.06 -2.90
C ASP A 111 4.99 9.54 -2.59
N GLY A 112 4.79 10.35 -3.62
CA GLY A 112 4.76 11.81 -3.47
C GLY A 112 3.63 12.36 -2.60
N ASP A 113 2.44 11.77 -2.62
CA ASP A 113 1.29 12.14 -1.80
C ASP A 113 1.11 11.25 -0.56
N ALA A 114 2.02 10.27 -0.37
CA ALA A 114 2.13 9.40 0.79
C ALA A 114 0.91 8.50 1.04
N ASP A 115 0.10 8.27 0.01
CA ASP A 115 -1.02 7.33 0.11
C ASP A 115 -0.57 5.87 -0.09
N ARG A 116 0.69 5.66 -0.54
CA ARG A 116 1.33 4.34 -0.69
C ARG A 116 2.54 4.20 0.24
N CYS A 117 2.80 2.96 0.62
CA CYS A 117 4.08 2.58 1.21
C CYS A 117 4.55 1.23 0.68
N VAL A 118 5.84 1.13 0.45
CA VAL A 118 6.52 -0.11 0.09
C VAL A 118 7.66 -0.37 1.06
N PHE A 119 8.17 -1.60 1.04
CA PHE A 119 9.11 -2.05 2.06
C PHE A 119 10.36 -2.67 1.45
N VAL A 120 11.45 -2.59 2.20
CA VAL A 120 12.72 -3.24 1.91
C VAL A 120 13.14 -4.04 3.15
N THR A 121 13.43 -5.32 2.96
CA THR A 121 13.89 -6.20 4.06
C THR A 121 15.28 -5.82 4.55
N SER A 122 15.66 -6.27 5.74
CA SER A 122 16.97 -5.97 6.36
C SER A 122 18.19 -6.40 5.54
N ASP A 123 18.02 -7.34 4.61
CA ASP A 123 19.06 -7.77 3.66
C ASP A 123 19.01 -7.01 2.32
N GLY A 124 18.12 -6.03 2.21
CA GLY A 124 17.95 -5.17 1.02
C GLY A 124 17.03 -5.74 -0.05
N GLY A 125 16.24 -6.77 0.27
CA GLY A 125 15.22 -7.30 -0.63
C GLY A 125 14.02 -6.36 -0.76
N TYR A 126 13.66 -5.96 -1.99
CA TYR A 126 12.42 -5.24 -2.25
C TYR A 126 11.21 -6.16 -1.98
N VAL A 127 10.23 -5.66 -1.25
CA VAL A 127 8.98 -6.38 -0.97
C VAL A 127 7.93 -5.96 -2.01
N PRO A 128 7.56 -6.82 -2.95
CA PRO A 128 6.49 -6.52 -3.92
C PRO A 128 5.18 -6.18 -3.22
N GLY A 129 4.39 -5.28 -3.79
CA GLY A 129 3.14 -4.83 -3.17
C GLY A 129 2.12 -5.95 -2.95
N ASP A 130 2.03 -6.92 -3.86
CA ASP A 130 1.22 -8.14 -3.65
C ASP A 130 1.66 -8.92 -2.41
N VAL A 131 2.97 -9.00 -2.19
CA VAL A 131 3.56 -9.70 -1.03
C VAL A 131 3.28 -8.90 0.24
N ALA A 132 3.41 -7.56 0.20
CA ALA A 132 3.07 -6.71 1.33
C ALA A 132 1.59 -6.84 1.70
N LEU A 133 0.68 -6.84 0.71
CA LEU A 133 -0.75 -7.11 0.90
C LEU A 133 -0.98 -8.47 1.56
N ALA A 134 -0.34 -9.53 1.08
CA ALA A 134 -0.49 -10.88 1.63
C ALA A 134 0.03 -10.98 3.07
N LEU A 135 1.18 -10.38 3.37
CA LEU A 135 1.74 -10.34 4.73
C LEU A 135 0.79 -9.66 5.71
N LEU A 136 0.29 -8.47 5.34
CA LEU A 136 -0.61 -7.70 6.19
C LEU A 136 -2.00 -8.33 6.28
N ALA A 137 -2.52 -8.92 5.20
CA ALA A 137 -3.75 -9.71 5.23
C ALA A 137 -3.64 -10.86 6.23
N ARG A 138 -2.57 -11.67 6.15
CA ARG A 138 -2.29 -12.75 7.09
C ARG A 138 -2.24 -12.27 8.54
N TYR A 139 -1.54 -11.16 8.75
CA TYR A 139 -1.39 -10.58 10.09
C TYR A 139 -2.73 -10.12 10.66
N LEU A 140 -3.49 -9.32 9.91
CA LEU A 140 -4.74 -8.72 10.35
C LEU A 140 -5.87 -9.76 10.49
N LEU A 141 -5.97 -10.70 9.55
CA LEU A 141 -6.92 -11.82 9.64
C LEU A 141 -6.62 -12.70 10.86
N GLY A 142 -5.34 -13.00 11.12
CA GLY A 142 -4.94 -13.73 12.32
C GLY A 142 -5.26 -12.99 13.62
N LYS A 143 -5.10 -11.67 13.67
CA LYS A 143 -5.44 -10.83 14.83
C LYS A 143 -6.96 -10.81 15.11
N ARG A 144 -7.79 -11.02 14.08
CA ARG A 144 -9.28 -10.96 14.14
C ARG A 144 -9.97 -12.32 14.10
N ASN A 145 -9.22 -13.41 13.95
CA ASN A 145 -9.74 -14.77 13.74
C ASN A 145 -10.59 -14.88 12.45
N GLY A 146 -10.15 -14.26 11.37
CA GLY A 146 -10.79 -14.27 10.06
C GLY A 146 -11.28 -12.89 9.60
N GLY A 147 -12.06 -12.86 8.54
CA GLY A 147 -12.62 -11.65 7.94
C GLY A 147 -12.44 -11.58 6.43
N LYS A 148 -12.75 -10.43 5.84
CA LYS A 148 -12.65 -10.19 4.40
C LYS A 148 -11.51 -9.24 4.06
N VAL A 149 -10.85 -9.51 2.93
CA VAL A 149 -9.84 -8.65 2.33
C VAL A 149 -10.33 -8.26 0.93
N VAL A 150 -10.33 -6.97 0.61
CA VAL A 150 -10.74 -6.47 -0.70
C VAL A 150 -9.53 -6.01 -1.49
N VAL A 151 -9.36 -6.56 -2.68
CA VAL A 151 -8.24 -6.22 -3.59
C VAL A 151 -8.74 -6.06 -5.03
N THR A 152 -7.90 -5.51 -5.89
CA THR A 152 -8.22 -5.38 -7.30
C THR A 152 -8.00 -6.69 -8.07
N VAL A 153 -8.67 -6.86 -9.22
CA VAL A 153 -8.44 -8.01 -10.12
C VAL A 153 -7.01 -8.07 -10.66
N ALA A 154 -6.25 -6.97 -10.61
CA ALA A 154 -4.84 -6.94 -10.99
C ALA A 154 -3.91 -7.59 -9.94
N THR A 155 -4.43 -7.84 -8.73
CA THR A 155 -3.66 -8.41 -7.62
C THR A 155 -3.37 -9.89 -7.84
N SER A 156 -2.18 -10.32 -7.42
CA SER A 156 -1.72 -11.71 -7.46
C SER A 156 -2.57 -12.64 -6.59
N MET A 157 -2.73 -13.89 -7.00
CA MET A 157 -3.38 -14.95 -6.22
C MET A 157 -2.72 -15.22 -4.86
N ILE A 158 -1.51 -14.74 -4.63
CA ILE A 158 -0.82 -14.84 -3.32
C ILE A 158 -1.66 -14.28 -2.17
N VAL A 159 -2.45 -13.22 -2.44
CA VAL A 159 -3.31 -12.60 -1.42
C VAL A 159 -4.50 -13.51 -1.10
N GLU A 160 -5.15 -14.07 -2.12
CA GLU A 160 -6.28 -14.98 -1.95
C GLU A 160 -5.89 -16.23 -1.18
N ASP A 161 -4.83 -16.92 -1.60
CA ASP A 161 -4.34 -18.11 -0.94
C ASP A 161 -3.94 -17.85 0.51
N THR A 162 -3.27 -16.71 0.74
CA THR A 162 -2.86 -16.32 2.08
C THR A 162 -4.06 -15.96 2.97
N ALA A 163 -5.05 -15.26 2.44
CA ALA A 163 -6.27 -14.94 3.17
C ALA A 163 -7.04 -16.22 3.54
N LYS A 164 -7.23 -17.13 2.58
CA LYS A 164 -7.87 -18.42 2.79
C LYS A 164 -7.15 -19.27 3.84
N ALA A 165 -5.83 -19.37 3.76
CA ALA A 165 -5.01 -20.08 4.77
C ALA A 165 -5.09 -19.44 6.17
N SER A 166 -5.47 -18.16 6.25
CA SER A 166 -5.64 -17.40 7.50
C SER A 166 -7.10 -17.35 8.00
N GLY A 167 -7.99 -18.16 7.42
CA GLY A 167 -9.41 -18.22 7.80
C GLY A 167 -10.24 -17.02 7.32
N GLY A 168 -9.77 -16.31 6.32
CA GLY A 168 -10.45 -15.19 5.67
C GLY A 168 -10.87 -15.51 4.24
N GLU A 169 -11.48 -14.54 3.59
CA GLU A 169 -11.84 -14.56 2.17
C GLU A 169 -11.37 -13.30 1.45
N THR A 170 -11.20 -13.41 0.13
CA THR A 170 -10.80 -12.29 -0.73
C THR A 170 -11.96 -11.91 -1.64
N VAL A 171 -12.23 -10.61 -1.72
CA VAL A 171 -13.21 -10.02 -2.64
C VAL A 171 -12.44 -9.20 -3.68
N TYR A 172 -12.73 -9.43 -4.95
CA TYR A 172 -12.08 -8.74 -6.06
C TYR A 172 -12.96 -7.60 -6.59
N THR A 173 -12.32 -6.48 -6.92
CA THR A 173 -12.95 -5.32 -7.55
C THR A 173 -12.23 -4.92 -8.83
N ALA A 174 -12.83 -4.05 -9.62
CA ALA A 174 -12.11 -3.30 -10.64
C ALA A 174 -10.97 -2.47 -10.02
N VAL A 175 -9.97 -2.12 -10.83
CA VAL A 175 -8.83 -1.30 -10.40
C VAL A 175 -9.29 0.11 -10.02
N GLY A 176 -8.78 0.58 -8.88
CA GLY A 176 -9.03 1.92 -8.39
C GLY A 176 -9.38 1.94 -6.89
N SER A 177 -8.55 2.62 -6.11
CA SER A 177 -8.70 2.69 -4.65
C SER A 177 -10.07 3.17 -4.16
N PRO A 178 -10.79 4.09 -4.85
CA PRO A 178 -12.15 4.45 -4.45
C PRO A 178 -13.17 3.31 -4.63
N ILE A 179 -12.90 2.37 -5.53
CA ILE A 179 -13.76 1.19 -5.75
C ILE A 179 -13.52 0.20 -4.61
N VAL A 180 -12.23 -0.11 -4.34
CA VAL A 180 -11.81 -0.94 -3.21
C VAL A 180 -12.38 -0.41 -1.90
N ALA A 181 -12.23 0.89 -1.62
CA ALA A 181 -12.71 1.51 -0.40
C ALA A 181 -14.23 1.41 -0.22
N ARG A 182 -15.01 1.62 -1.29
CA ARG A 182 -16.47 1.46 -1.26
C ARG A 182 -16.89 0.01 -1.01
N GLU A 183 -16.22 -0.93 -1.67
CA GLU A 183 -16.51 -2.35 -1.47
C GLU A 183 -16.18 -2.77 -0.03
N MET A 184 -15.03 -2.34 0.50
CA MET A 184 -14.68 -2.58 1.91
C MET A 184 -15.74 -2.08 2.88
N ALA A 185 -16.25 -0.86 2.66
CA ALA A 185 -17.26 -0.26 3.52
C ALA A 185 -18.61 -0.99 3.41
N SER A 186 -19.00 -1.46 2.22
CA SER A 186 -20.27 -2.15 1.99
C SER A 186 -20.27 -3.59 2.50
N ASP A 187 -19.13 -4.27 2.40
CA ASP A 187 -18.98 -5.70 2.70
C ASP A 187 -18.40 -5.98 4.09
N GLY A 188 -18.05 -4.93 4.83
CA GLY A 188 -17.49 -5.04 6.18
C GLY A 188 -16.08 -5.65 6.20
N ALA A 189 -15.30 -5.46 5.14
CA ALA A 189 -13.96 -5.96 5.05
C ALA A 189 -13.02 -5.26 6.04
N VAL A 190 -12.04 -6.00 6.56
CA VAL A 190 -11.12 -5.51 7.59
C VAL A 190 -9.91 -4.81 7.02
N PHE A 191 -9.53 -5.18 5.80
CA PHE A 191 -8.33 -4.72 5.11
C PHE A 191 -8.55 -4.78 3.60
N GLY A 192 -7.83 -3.95 2.87
CA GLY A 192 -7.82 -3.98 1.42
C GLY A 192 -6.70 -3.16 0.85
N GLY A 193 -6.63 -3.11 -0.47
CA GLY A 193 -5.61 -2.32 -1.15
C GLY A 193 -5.36 -2.73 -2.59
N GLU A 194 -4.30 -2.16 -3.12
CA GLU A 194 -3.83 -2.36 -4.48
C GLU A 194 -2.37 -2.83 -4.46
N GLU A 195 -1.97 -3.60 -5.45
CA GLU A 195 -0.63 -4.21 -5.54
C GLU A 195 0.50 -3.19 -5.77
N ASN A 196 0.18 -1.90 -5.84
CA ASN A 196 1.13 -0.81 -5.98
C ASN A 196 1.61 -0.20 -4.65
N GLY A 197 1.23 -0.81 -3.51
CA GLY A 197 1.55 -0.32 -2.18
C GLY A 197 0.45 0.54 -1.52
N GLY A 198 -0.69 0.69 -2.17
CA GLY A 198 -1.86 1.36 -1.62
C GLY A 198 -2.63 0.46 -0.66
N LEU A 199 -2.54 0.72 0.65
CA LEU A 199 -3.10 -0.11 1.71
C LEU A 199 -4.24 0.64 2.42
N ILE A 200 -5.38 -0.04 2.67
CA ILE A 200 -6.58 0.52 3.28
C ILE A 200 -6.94 -0.27 4.54
N PHE A 201 -7.10 0.41 5.65
CA PHE A 201 -7.38 -0.17 6.96
C PHE A 201 -8.74 0.30 7.48
N ALA A 202 -9.73 -0.59 7.51
CA ALA A 202 -11.10 -0.24 7.86
C ALA A 202 -11.26 0.38 9.26
N ASP A 203 -10.40 -0.02 10.21
CA ASP A 203 -10.41 0.53 11.57
C ASP A 203 -9.89 1.97 11.68
N HIS A 204 -9.22 2.44 10.64
CA HIS A 204 -8.65 3.78 10.58
C HIS A 204 -9.46 4.67 9.62
N GLN A 205 -9.39 4.38 8.32
CA GLN A 205 -10.15 5.11 7.30
C GLN A 205 -10.28 4.31 6.00
N PHE A 206 -11.33 4.58 5.22
CA PHE A 206 -11.54 3.97 3.90
C PHE A 206 -10.82 4.75 2.79
N CYS A 207 -9.50 4.90 2.95
CA CYS A 207 -8.61 5.58 2.03
C CYS A 207 -7.24 4.90 2.14
N ARG A 208 -6.47 4.90 1.07
CA ARG A 208 -5.07 4.44 1.12
C ARG A 208 -4.28 5.29 2.11
N ASP A 209 -3.44 4.64 2.90
CA ASP A 209 -2.71 5.29 3.97
C ASP A 209 -1.33 4.67 4.18
N GLY A 210 -0.30 5.36 3.68
CA GLY A 210 1.07 4.87 3.74
C GLY A 210 1.64 4.85 5.17
N ALA A 211 1.33 5.85 6.00
CA ALA A 211 1.83 5.90 7.37
C ALA A 211 1.17 4.83 8.26
N MET A 212 -0.14 4.58 8.09
CA MET A 212 -0.81 3.46 8.74
C MET A 212 -0.24 2.12 8.27
N GLY A 213 0.04 1.98 6.95
CA GLY A 213 0.71 0.81 6.39
C GLY A 213 2.08 0.55 7.01
N ALA A 214 2.89 1.60 7.16
CA ALA A 214 4.18 1.54 7.84
C ALA A 214 4.04 1.09 9.30
N ALA A 215 3.10 1.68 10.05
CA ALA A 215 2.88 1.35 11.46
C ALA A 215 2.43 -0.11 11.66
N VAL A 216 1.49 -0.61 10.83
CA VAL A 216 1.04 -2.02 10.91
C VAL A 216 2.14 -2.98 10.47
N MET A 217 2.98 -2.62 9.49
CA MET A 217 4.12 -3.46 9.10
C MET A 217 5.16 -3.56 10.22
N LEU A 218 5.41 -2.47 10.96
CA LEU A 218 6.29 -2.50 12.14
C LEU A 218 5.70 -3.38 13.26
N GLU A 219 4.40 -3.28 13.53
CA GLU A 219 3.72 -4.18 14.48
C GLU A 219 3.86 -5.65 14.02
N CYS A 220 3.65 -5.92 12.74
CA CYS A 220 3.82 -7.26 12.15
C CYS A 220 5.26 -7.77 12.29
N LEU A 221 6.26 -6.93 12.01
CA LEU A 221 7.68 -7.24 12.18
C LEU A 221 8.00 -7.64 13.62
N VAL A 222 7.53 -6.88 14.60
CA VAL A 222 7.76 -7.18 16.03
C VAL A 222 7.07 -8.46 16.46
N LYS A 223 5.82 -8.66 16.05
CA LYS A 223 5.00 -9.80 16.51
C LYS A 223 5.32 -11.12 15.79
N LYS A 224 5.80 -11.07 14.55
CA LYS A 224 5.98 -12.25 13.68
C LYS A 224 7.44 -12.48 13.26
N GLY A 225 8.34 -11.54 13.56
CA GLY A 225 9.75 -11.62 13.19
C GLY A 225 10.05 -11.05 11.80
N GLY A 226 11.29 -11.17 11.36
CA GLY A 226 11.82 -10.54 10.15
C GLY A 226 10.98 -10.77 8.90
N ILE A 227 10.75 -9.69 8.13
CA ILE A 227 9.85 -9.71 6.96
C ILE A 227 10.34 -10.71 5.90
N GLY A 228 11.64 -10.81 5.64
CA GLY A 228 12.19 -11.79 4.70
C GLY A 228 11.78 -13.24 5.03
N LYS A 229 11.91 -13.65 6.27
CA LYS A 229 11.48 -15.00 6.71
C LYS A 229 9.97 -15.20 6.58
N GLN A 230 9.20 -14.15 6.79
CA GLN A 230 7.76 -14.22 6.62
C GLN A 230 7.38 -14.37 5.14
N MET A 231 8.10 -13.70 4.22
CA MET A 231 7.94 -13.85 2.77
C MET A 231 8.22 -15.29 2.31
N ASP A 232 9.29 -15.92 2.82
CA ASP A 232 9.65 -17.30 2.48
C ASP A 232 8.56 -18.32 2.81
N SER A 233 7.65 -17.98 3.73
CA SER A 233 6.54 -18.82 4.15
C SER A 233 5.23 -18.60 3.38
N LEU A 234 5.21 -17.65 2.46
CA LEU A 234 4.06 -17.37 1.59
C LEU A 234 4.05 -18.28 0.35
N PRO A 235 2.89 -18.51 -0.29
CA PRO A 235 2.84 -19.10 -1.62
C PRO A 235 3.71 -18.33 -2.60
N SER A 236 4.37 -19.04 -3.52
CA SER A 236 5.27 -18.42 -4.49
C SER A 236 4.55 -18.19 -5.82
N TYR A 237 4.37 -16.94 -6.19
CA TYR A 237 3.85 -16.53 -7.51
C TYR A 237 4.85 -15.61 -8.20
N ARG A 238 4.91 -15.70 -9.52
CA ARG A 238 5.77 -14.83 -10.33
C ARG A 238 4.91 -13.93 -11.20
N THR A 239 4.84 -12.66 -10.88
CA THR A 239 4.12 -11.65 -11.67
C THR A 239 5.06 -10.99 -12.68
N ILE A 240 4.65 -10.91 -13.95
CA ILE A 240 5.37 -10.18 -14.99
C ILE A 240 4.42 -9.12 -15.55
N LYS A 241 4.79 -7.84 -15.42
CA LYS A 241 4.04 -6.70 -15.98
C LYS A 241 4.74 -6.18 -17.24
N LYS A 242 3.97 -5.99 -18.31
CA LYS A 242 4.47 -5.41 -19.57
C LYS A 242 3.48 -4.36 -20.08
N ALA A 243 4.02 -3.24 -20.55
CA ALA A 243 3.24 -2.21 -21.22
C ALA A 243 3.35 -2.37 -22.75
N VAL A 244 2.22 -2.33 -23.45
CA VAL A 244 2.14 -2.32 -24.91
C VAL A 244 1.44 -1.05 -25.34
N LYS A 245 2.02 -0.31 -26.29
CA LYS A 245 1.36 0.87 -26.87
C LYS A 245 0.15 0.45 -27.68
N CYS A 246 -1.01 0.98 -27.32
CA CYS A 246 -2.27 0.75 -28.04
C CYS A 246 -3.00 2.08 -28.17
N PRO A 247 -3.41 2.48 -29.40
CA PRO A 247 -4.27 3.63 -29.60
C PRO A 247 -5.59 3.49 -28.81
N GLU A 248 -6.08 4.61 -28.25
CA GLU A 248 -7.26 4.57 -27.37
C GLU A 248 -8.48 3.98 -28.05
N GLU A 249 -8.68 4.33 -29.33
CA GLU A 249 -9.79 3.85 -30.17
C GLU A 249 -9.76 2.33 -30.47
N LEU A 250 -8.63 1.68 -30.26
CA LEU A 250 -8.46 0.23 -30.52
C LEU A 250 -8.54 -0.62 -29.24
N LYS A 251 -8.46 -0.05 -28.06
CA LYS A 251 -8.40 -0.79 -26.79
C LYS A 251 -9.58 -1.76 -26.63
N ASN A 252 -10.81 -1.28 -26.77
CA ASN A 252 -12.00 -2.12 -26.64
C ASN A 252 -12.03 -3.22 -27.70
N ARG A 253 -11.68 -2.90 -28.95
CA ARG A 253 -11.66 -3.88 -30.05
C ARG A 253 -10.62 -4.98 -29.82
N VAL A 254 -9.44 -4.63 -29.29
CA VAL A 254 -8.40 -5.63 -28.94
C VAL A 254 -8.90 -6.54 -27.85
N THR A 255 -9.53 -6.00 -26.80
CA THR A 255 -10.09 -6.79 -25.70
C THR A 255 -11.19 -7.74 -26.20
N GLU A 256 -12.12 -7.28 -27.04
CA GLU A 256 -13.16 -8.11 -27.66
C GLU A 256 -12.58 -9.22 -28.54
N LEU A 257 -11.54 -8.92 -29.34
CA LEU A 257 -10.87 -9.89 -30.17
C LEU A 257 -10.22 -11.01 -29.33
N ILE A 258 -9.45 -10.64 -28.31
CA ILE A 258 -8.82 -11.61 -27.41
C ILE A 258 -9.88 -12.50 -26.75
N ALA A 259 -10.96 -11.93 -26.23
CA ALA A 259 -12.04 -12.70 -25.64
C ALA A 259 -12.68 -13.69 -26.63
N SER A 260 -12.84 -13.28 -27.89
CA SER A 260 -13.40 -14.15 -28.94
C SER A 260 -12.49 -15.29 -29.40
N GLU A 261 -11.17 -15.14 -29.24
CA GLU A 261 -10.18 -16.18 -29.53
C GLU A 261 -10.05 -17.22 -28.39
N HIS A 262 -10.60 -16.91 -27.22
CA HIS A 262 -10.53 -17.74 -26.02
C HIS A 262 -11.92 -18.03 -25.42
N PRO A 263 -12.89 -18.57 -26.19
CA PRO A 263 -14.29 -18.70 -25.78
C PRO A 263 -14.51 -19.69 -24.62
N ASP A 264 -13.62 -20.67 -24.47
CA ASP A 264 -13.74 -21.75 -23.49
C ASP A 264 -12.89 -21.51 -22.22
N ASP A 265 -12.08 -20.44 -22.21
CA ASP A 265 -11.23 -20.13 -21.07
C ASP A 265 -12.03 -19.46 -19.93
N ARG A 266 -11.67 -19.79 -18.68
CA ARG A 266 -12.24 -19.10 -17.51
C ARG A 266 -11.73 -17.67 -17.49
N MET A 267 -12.64 -16.72 -17.64
CA MET A 267 -12.31 -15.28 -17.66
C MET A 267 -13.06 -14.53 -16.58
N ASP A 268 -12.37 -13.60 -15.94
CA ASP A 268 -12.94 -12.50 -15.17
C ASP A 268 -12.88 -11.24 -16.03
N THR A 269 -14.02 -10.60 -16.22
CA THR A 269 -14.16 -9.38 -17.03
C THR A 269 -14.48 -8.15 -16.19
N THR A 270 -14.20 -8.20 -14.89
CA THR A 270 -14.46 -7.10 -13.94
C THR A 270 -13.71 -5.83 -14.33
N ASP A 271 -12.47 -5.98 -14.84
CA ASP A 271 -11.67 -4.87 -15.36
C ASP A 271 -10.71 -5.39 -16.42
N GLY A 272 -11.08 -5.24 -17.68
CA GLY A 272 -10.38 -5.86 -18.81
C GLY A 272 -10.65 -7.35 -18.92
N LEU A 273 -9.61 -8.14 -19.17
CA LEU A 273 -9.69 -9.61 -19.27
C LEU A 273 -8.63 -10.23 -18.36
N LYS A 274 -9.06 -11.04 -17.39
CA LYS A 274 -8.19 -11.87 -16.58
C LYS A 274 -8.52 -13.33 -16.82
N PHE A 275 -7.60 -14.05 -17.45
CA PHE A 275 -7.72 -15.49 -17.63
C PHE A 275 -7.30 -16.21 -16.34
N LEU A 276 -8.08 -17.22 -15.94
CA LEU A 276 -7.87 -17.95 -14.69
C LEU A 276 -7.48 -19.38 -14.98
N TYR A 277 -6.33 -19.80 -14.48
CA TYR A 277 -5.79 -21.17 -14.59
C TYR A 277 -5.66 -21.78 -13.18
N ASP A 278 -5.40 -23.08 -13.10
CA ASP A 278 -5.29 -23.78 -11.82
C ASP A 278 -4.04 -23.36 -11.02
N ASP A 279 -3.01 -22.88 -11.71
CA ASP A 279 -1.70 -22.51 -11.15
C ASP A 279 -1.31 -21.04 -11.42
N GLY A 280 -2.25 -20.22 -11.90
CA GLY A 280 -1.96 -18.82 -12.22
C GLY A 280 -3.10 -18.07 -12.89
N TRP A 281 -2.75 -16.90 -13.40
CA TRP A 281 -3.68 -16.02 -14.14
C TRP A 281 -2.94 -15.31 -15.29
#